data_f1b7a9b177718aaf69d2b9d4955719a4
#
_entry.id   f1b7a9b177718aaf69d2b9d4955719a4
#
_cell.length_a   1.000
_cell.length_b   1.000
_cell.length_c   1.000
_cell.angle_alpha   90.00
_cell.angle_beta   90.00
_cell.angle_gamma   90.00
#
_symmetry.space_group_name_H-M   'P 1'
#
loop_
_entity.id
_entity.type
_entity.pdbx_description
1 polymer ?
#
loop_
_entity_poly.entity_id
_entity_poly.type
_entity_poly.pdbx_seq_one_letter_code
_entity_poly.pdbx_strand_id
1 'polypeptide(L)'
;IVMNSGNYWITISAMIAPILIGILAGITGEQEQEAGNYQIIRKSTHRGMNFLAKAMYLIGILTFFVVFSMLLLYVSIWCIYKPENYTLIPALKTTLIFIVGSLFLVPFQLWISIYLGMGASIGIGILGTIFVSYISSFPMLEEQLWRVIPWIWTLKTTTLYFENISLSVQGVNLPLDLAIQFVSFVLLLIGVVLWFKNWEGKSKE
;
A
#
# COMPACT_ATOMS: atom_id res chain seq x y z
N ILE A 1 15.31 -4.18 -23.16
CA ILE A 1 14.11 -5.05 -23.08
C ILE A 1 13.87 -5.50 -21.63
N VAL A 2 14.87 -6.06 -20.93
CA VAL A 2 14.74 -6.56 -19.54
C VAL A 2 14.27 -5.46 -18.57
N MET A 3 14.84 -4.27 -18.65
CA MET A 3 14.47 -3.14 -17.77
C MET A 3 13.03 -2.66 -18.05
N ASN A 4 12.59 -2.65 -19.31
CA ASN A 4 11.23 -2.27 -19.64
C ASN A 4 10.19 -3.26 -19.08
N SER A 5 10.46 -4.57 -19.17
CA SER A 5 9.54 -5.59 -18.63
C SER A 5 9.37 -5.48 -17.10
N GLY A 6 10.47 -5.23 -16.38
CA GLY A 6 10.43 -5.00 -14.94
C GLY A 6 9.65 -3.75 -14.56
N ASN A 7 9.86 -2.67 -15.30
CA ASN A 7 9.16 -1.40 -15.05
C ASN A 7 7.64 -1.54 -15.28
N TYR A 8 7.20 -2.19 -16.37
CA TYR A 8 5.77 -2.45 -16.61
C TYR A 8 5.12 -3.26 -15.49
N TRP A 9 5.77 -4.33 -15.04
CA TRP A 9 5.25 -5.16 -13.95
C TRP A 9 5.05 -4.37 -12.67
N ILE A 10 6.04 -3.58 -12.27
CA ILE A 10 6.00 -2.76 -11.05
C ILE A 10 4.94 -1.68 -11.18
N THR A 11 4.86 -1.00 -12.32
CA THR A 11 3.86 0.04 -12.58
C THR A 11 2.44 -0.52 -12.46
N ILE A 12 2.15 -1.64 -13.12
CA ILE A 12 0.84 -2.28 -13.05
C ILE A 12 0.53 -2.73 -11.62
N SER A 13 1.49 -3.36 -10.93
CA SER A 13 1.31 -3.80 -9.55
C SER A 13 1.03 -2.64 -8.60
N ALA A 14 1.73 -1.51 -8.77
CA ALA A 14 1.54 -0.31 -7.96
C ALA A 14 0.19 0.38 -8.24
N MET A 15 -0.27 0.38 -9.50
CA MET A 15 -1.59 0.90 -9.86
C MET A 15 -2.73 0.08 -9.24
N ILE A 16 -2.59 -1.24 -9.17
CA ILE A 16 -3.61 -2.15 -8.64
C ILE A 16 -3.57 -2.23 -7.10
N ALA A 17 -2.45 -1.86 -6.47
CA ALA A 17 -2.28 -1.95 -5.03
C ALA A 17 -3.43 -1.36 -4.19
N PRO A 18 -4.00 -0.17 -4.49
CA PRO A 18 -5.09 0.39 -3.71
C PRO A 18 -6.34 -0.49 -3.66
N ILE A 19 -6.74 -1.10 -4.79
CA ILE A 19 -7.91 -1.98 -4.82
C ILE A 19 -7.64 -3.29 -4.08
N LEU A 20 -6.45 -3.88 -4.20
CA LEU A 20 -6.09 -5.09 -3.48
C LEU A 20 -6.09 -4.86 -1.97
N ILE A 21 -5.52 -3.76 -1.51
CA ILE A 21 -5.53 -3.37 -0.09
C ILE A 21 -6.97 -3.13 0.37
N GLY A 22 -7.81 -2.46 -0.45
CA GLY A 22 -9.21 -2.22 -0.17
C GLY A 22 -10.02 -3.51 0.00
N ILE A 23 -9.79 -4.51 -0.84
CA ILE A 23 -10.43 -5.84 -0.76
C ILE A 23 -9.97 -6.57 0.52
N LEU A 24 -8.67 -6.65 0.78
CA LEU A 24 -8.13 -7.34 1.96
C LEU A 24 -8.61 -6.69 3.27
N ALA A 25 -8.59 -5.37 3.34
CA ALA A 25 -9.11 -4.62 4.48
C ALA A 25 -10.63 -4.79 4.60
N GLY A 26 -11.34 -4.82 3.46
CA GLY A 26 -12.77 -5.07 3.38
C GLY A 26 -13.17 -6.40 4.00
N ILE A 27 -12.54 -7.49 3.55
CA ILE A 27 -12.74 -8.85 4.05
C ILE A 27 -12.44 -8.91 5.55
N THR A 28 -11.33 -8.31 5.99
CA THR A 28 -10.96 -8.30 7.42
C THR A 28 -11.99 -7.59 8.28
N GLY A 29 -12.55 -6.48 7.80
CA GLY A 29 -13.62 -5.76 8.52
C GLY A 29 -14.93 -6.54 8.54
N GLU A 30 -15.29 -7.22 7.45
CA GLU A 30 -16.51 -8.04 7.37
C GLU A 30 -16.43 -9.26 8.29
N GLN A 31 -15.30 -9.96 8.33
CA GLN A 31 -15.07 -11.06 9.27
C GLN A 31 -15.31 -10.66 10.72
N GLU A 32 -14.93 -9.43 11.13
CA GLU A 32 -15.19 -8.92 12.47
C GLU A 32 -16.69 -8.61 12.68
N GLN A 33 -17.37 -8.16 11.64
CA GLN A 33 -18.79 -7.91 11.69
C GLN A 33 -19.57 -9.21 11.85
N GLU A 34 -19.24 -10.23 11.08
CA GLU A 34 -19.88 -11.56 11.12
C GLU A 34 -19.57 -12.32 12.42
N ALA A 35 -18.34 -12.21 12.95
CA ALA A 35 -17.91 -12.85 14.20
C ALA A 35 -18.60 -12.30 15.46
N GLY A 36 -19.65 -11.49 15.31
CA GLY A 36 -20.46 -10.98 16.41
C GLY A 36 -20.56 -9.46 16.47
N ASN A 37 -20.67 -8.79 15.32
CA ASN A 37 -20.86 -7.35 15.20
C ASN A 37 -19.84 -6.53 15.99
N TYR A 38 -18.56 -6.81 15.74
CA TYR A 38 -17.40 -6.17 16.38
C TYR A 38 -17.31 -6.36 17.91
N GLN A 39 -17.98 -7.40 18.49
CA GLN A 39 -17.98 -7.62 19.94
C GLN A 39 -16.57 -7.84 20.51
N ILE A 40 -15.69 -8.50 19.75
CA ILE A 40 -14.31 -8.74 20.18
C ILE A 40 -13.58 -7.41 20.39
N ILE A 41 -13.73 -6.47 19.47
CA ILE A 41 -13.14 -5.14 19.57
C ILE A 41 -13.85 -4.34 20.69
N ARG A 42 -15.17 -4.36 20.76
CA ARG A 42 -15.97 -3.57 21.71
C ARG A 42 -15.76 -4.00 23.16
N LYS A 43 -15.70 -5.31 23.44
CA LYS A 43 -15.54 -5.86 24.79
C LYS A 43 -14.09 -5.86 25.26
N SER A 44 -13.13 -5.65 24.36
CA SER A 44 -11.72 -5.64 24.71
C SER A 44 -11.36 -4.41 25.54
N THR A 45 -10.57 -4.62 26.58
CA THR A 45 -9.98 -3.56 27.39
C THR A 45 -9.00 -2.70 26.56
N HIS A 46 -8.42 -3.28 25.51
CA HIS A 46 -7.41 -2.65 24.65
C HIS A 46 -7.86 -2.57 23.18
N ARG A 47 -8.94 -1.85 22.92
CA ARG A 47 -9.57 -1.73 21.57
C ARG A 47 -8.57 -1.29 20.49
N GLY A 48 -7.74 -0.30 20.79
CA GLY A 48 -6.72 0.18 19.85
C GLY A 48 -5.64 -0.86 19.54
N MET A 49 -5.28 -1.74 20.49
CA MET A 49 -4.33 -2.82 20.25
C MET A 49 -4.90 -3.90 19.31
N ASN A 50 -6.20 -4.17 19.40
CA ASN A 50 -6.85 -5.11 18.47
C ASN A 50 -6.85 -4.56 17.04
N PHE A 51 -7.11 -3.26 16.86
CA PHE A 51 -6.96 -2.63 15.55
C PHE A 51 -5.52 -2.72 15.05
N LEU A 52 -4.53 -2.41 15.92
CA LEU A 52 -3.12 -2.49 15.58
C LEU A 52 -2.73 -3.91 15.13
N ALA A 53 -3.15 -4.94 15.86
CA ALA A 53 -2.88 -6.33 15.52
C ALA A 53 -3.40 -6.69 14.12
N LYS A 54 -4.61 -6.23 13.77
CA LYS A 54 -5.21 -6.43 12.43
C LYS A 54 -4.47 -5.66 11.34
N ALA A 55 -4.10 -4.41 11.61
CA ALA A 55 -3.30 -3.63 10.67
C ALA A 55 -1.95 -4.31 10.42
N MET A 56 -1.28 -4.80 11.46
CA MET A 56 -0.01 -5.54 11.33
C MET A 56 -0.18 -6.87 10.58
N TYR A 57 -1.28 -7.59 10.81
CA TYR A 57 -1.62 -8.79 10.05
C TYR A 57 -1.78 -8.48 8.55
N LEU A 58 -2.51 -7.44 8.20
CA LEU A 58 -2.68 -7.01 6.80
C LEU A 58 -1.35 -6.55 6.17
N ILE A 59 -0.51 -5.82 6.92
CA ILE A 59 0.84 -5.44 6.46
C ILE A 59 1.67 -6.70 6.19
N GLY A 60 1.58 -7.71 7.05
CA GLY A 60 2.24 -9.00 6.84
C GLY A 60 1.80 -9.70 5.56
N ILE A 61 0.48 -9.77 5.30
CA ILE A 61 -0.08 -10.33 4.07
C ILE A 61 0.40 -9.53 2.84
N LEU A 62 0.29 -8.20 2.89
CA LEU A 62 0.75 -7.32 1.80
C LEU A 62 2.24 -7.56 1.51
N THR A 63 3.07 -7.56 2.56
CA THR A 63 4.51 -7.80 2.44
C THR A 63 4.80 -9.16 1.80
N PHE A 64 4.10 -10.21 2.22
CA PHE A 64 4.23 -11.54 1.63
C PHE A 64 3.91 -11.53 0.13
N PHE A 65 2.78 -10.94 -0.27
CA PHE A 65 2.40 -10.86 -1.68
C PHE A 65 3.36 -10.04 -2.52
N VAL A 66 3.84 -8.90 -2.00
CA VAL A 66 4.81 -8.05 -2.71
C VAL A 66 6.15 -8.77 -2.89
N VAL A 67 6.67 -9.40 -1.82
CA VAL A 67 7.92 -10.18 -1.88
C VAL A 67 7.78 -11.34 -2.86
N PHE A 68 6.68 -12.09 -2.78
CA PHE A 68 6.42 -13.22 -3.67
C PHE A 68 6.32 -12.78 -5.13
N SER A 69 5.58 -11.71 -5.41
CA SER A 69 5.46 -11.14 -6.76
C SER A 69 6.82 -10.70 -7.32
N MET A 70 7.65 -10.03 -6.50
CA MET A 70 8.98 -9.58 -6.91
C MET A 70 9.96 -10.74 -7.11
N LEU A 71 9.84 -11.81 -6.32
CA LEU A 71 10.63 -13.03 -6.53
C LEU A 71 10.25 -13.71 -7.84
N LEU A 72 8.95 -13.82 -8.15
CA LEU A 72 8.49 -14.37 -9.44
C LEU A 72 9.03 -13.56 -10.61
N LEU A 73 8.96 -12.22 -10.53
CA LEU A 73 9.52 -11.34 -11.54
C LEU A 73 11.03 -11.58 -11.69
N TYR A 74 11.78 -11.62 -10.59
CA TYR A 74 13.22 -11.84 -10.60
C TYR A 74 13.59 -13.17 -11.26
N VAL A 75 12.93 -14.26 -10.87
CA VAL A 75 13.14 -15.59 -11.44
C VAL A 75 12.78 -15.63 -12.92
N SER A 76 11.66 -15.01 -13.31
CA SER A 76 11.23 -14.95 -14.72
C SER A 76 12.26 -14.23 -15.60
N ILE A 77 12.78 -13.08 -15.14
CA ILE A 77 13.82 -12.34 -15.86
C ILE A 77 15.08 -13.18 -15.97
N TRP A 78 15.50 -13.83 -14.87
CA TRP A 78 16.70 -14.67 -14.88
C TRP A 78 16.58 -15.87 -15.80
N CYS A 79 15.42 -16.55 -15.83
CA CYS A 79 15.17 -17.70 -16.69
C CYS A 79 15.12 -17.34 -18.19
N ILE A 80 14.49 -16.21 -18.52
CA ILE A 80 14.22 -15.84 -19.92
C ILE A 80 15.45 -15.14 -20.55
N TYR A 81 16.07 -14.20 -19.83
CA TYR A 81 17.08 -13.31 -20.40
C TYR A 81 18.51 -13.66 -19.99
N LYS A 82 18.69 -14.42 -18.89
CA LYS A 82 20.02 -14.84 -18.34
C LYS A 82 21.07 -13.70 -18.34
N PRO A 83 20.77 -12.52 -17.79
CA PRO A 83 21.68 -11.40 -17.82
C PRO A 83 22.92 -11.68 -16.95
N GLU A 84 24.13 -11.47 -17.48
CA GLU A 84 25.40 -11.82 -16.82
C GLU A 84 25.64 -11.09 -15.49
N ASN A 85 25.10 -9.89 -15.30
CA ASN A 85 25.31 -9.04 -14.11
C ASN A 85 24.00 -8.74 -13.37
N TYR A 86 23.06 -9.70 -13.30
CA TYR A 86 21.77 -9.47 -12.66
C TYR A 86 21.87 -9.63 -11.14
N THR A 87 21.88 -8.52 -10.42
CA THR A 87 22.00 -8.50 -8.98
C THR A 87 20.64 -8.45 -8.29
N LEU A 88 20.49 -9.09 -7.13
CA LEU A 88 19.27 -9.11 -6.33
C LEU A 88 19.02 -7.77 -5.60
N ILE A 89 20.07 -6.97 -5.40
CA ILE A 89 19.98 -5.74 -4.60
C ILE A 89 18.96 -4.73 -5.12
N PRO A 90 18.90 -4.39 -6.42
CA PRO A 90 17.85 -3.50 -6.94
C PRO A 90 16.44 -4.04 -6.71
N ALA A 91 16.21 -5.33 -6.89
CA ALA A 91 14.91 -5.96 -6.67
C ALA A 91 14.48 -5.85 -5.20
N LEU A 92 15.37 -6.11 -4.25
CA LEU A 92 15.11 -5.94 -2.82
C LEU A 92 14.79 -4.49 -2.45
N LYS A 93 15.53 -3.53 -2.98
CA LYS A 93 15.27 -2.10 -2.74
C LYS A 93 13.91 -1.69 -3.30
N THR A 94 13.57 -2.10 -4.52
CA THR A 94 12.25 -1.84 -5.12
C THR A 94 11.12 -2.42 -4.26
N THR A 95 11.30 -3.66 -3.77
CA THR A 95 10.34 -4.31 -2.87
C THR A 95 10.11 -3.50 -1.60
N LEU A 96 11.18 -3.02 -0.96
CA LEU A 96 11.09 -2.19 0.25
C LEU A 96 10.39 -0.85 -0.02
N ILE A 97 10.72 -0.19 -1.13
CA ILE A 97 10.10 1.08 -1.53
C ILE A 97 8.60 0.88 -1.78
N PHE A 98 8.24 -0.20 -2.49
CA PHE A 98 6.84 -0.54 -2.74
C PHE A 98 6.06 -0.74 -1.42
N ILE A 99 6.63 -1.50 -0.49
CA ILE A 99 6.01 -1.75 0.82
C ILE A 99 5.81 -0.43 1.56
N VAL A 100 6.86 0.41 1.67
CA VAL A 100 6.77 1.70 2.38
C VAL A 100 5.72 2.61 1.75
N GLY A 101 5.68 2.71 0.42
CA GLY A 101 4.68 3.50 -0.30
C GLY A 101 3.23 3.06 -0.05
N SER A 102 3.03 1.75 0.22
CA SER A 102 1.71 1.17 0.44
C SER A 102 1.25 1.19 1.91
N LEU A 103 2.17 1.41 2.88
CA LEU A 103 1.88 1.29 4.31
C LEU A 103 0.72 2.17 4.77
N PHE A 104 0.63 3.40 4.27
CA PHE A 104 -0.42 4.34 4.64
C PHE A 104 -1.82 3.82 4.31
N LEU A 105 -1.97 3.17 3.15
CA LEU A 105 -3.27 2.70 2.69
C LEU A 105 -3.84 1.57 3.54
N VAL A 106 -3.00 0.76 4.18
CA VAL A 106 -3.46 -0.41 4.96
C VAL A 106 -4.31 0.00 6.17
N PRO A 107 -3.83 0.79 7.15
CA PRO A 107 -4.65 1.21 8.29
C PRO A 107 -5.78 2.15 7.85
N PHE A 108 -5.62 2.94 6.79
CA PHE A 108 -6.65 3.79 6.25
C PHE A 108 -7.84 2.97 5.72
N GLN A 109 -7.59 2.01 4.85
CA GLN A 109 -8.62 1.13 4.28
C GLN A 109 -9.26 0.23 5.34
N LEU A 110 -8.48 -0.28 6.31
CA LEU A 110 -9.00 -1.05 7.41
C LEU A 110 -9.93 -0.22 8.30
N TRP A 111 -9.56 1.03 8.61
CA TRP A 111 -10.41 1.95 9.35
C TRP A 111 -11.73 2.19 8.62
N ILE A 112 -11.69 2.46 7.32
CA ILE A 112 -12.88 2.63 6.48
C ILE A 112 -13.75 1.38 6.50
N SER A 113 -13.15 0.21 6.37
CA SER A 113 -13.89 -1.05 6.38
C SER A 113 -14.65 -1.28 7.68
N ILE A 114 -14.04 -1.02 8.83
CA ILE A 114 -14.68 -1.16 10.13
C ILE A 114 -15.75 -0.08 10.34
N TYR A 115 -15.51 1.16 9.90
CA TYR A 115 -16.42 2.28 10.10
C TYR A 115 -17.59 2.29 9.13
N LEU A 116 -17.35 2.14 7.83
CA LEU A 116 -18.36 2.23 6.77
C LEU A 116 -18.79 0.86 6.22
N GLY A 117 -17.98 -0.17 6.41
CA GLY A 117 -18.21 -1.52 5.92
C GLY A 117 -17.33 -1.89 4.72
N MET A 118 -17.37 -3.19 4.34
CA MET A 118 -16.57 -3.78 3.27
C MET A 118 -16.74 -3.06 1.93
N GLY A 119 -17.98 -2.77 1.54
CA GLY A 119 -18.28 -2.12 0.26
C GLY A 119 -17.62 -0.75 0.12
N ALA A 120 -17.56 0.04 1.19
CA ALA A 120 -16.90 1.34 1.20
C ALA A 120 -15.39 1.22 1.02
N SER A 121 -14.75 0.26 1.71
CA SER A 121 -13.31 0.01 1.56
C SER A 121 -12.95 -0.40 0.14
N ILE A 122 -13.70 -1.33 -0.45
CA ILE A 122 -13.49 -1.76 -1.85
C ILE A 122 -13.74 -0.59 -2.80
N GLY A 123 -14.84 0.16 -2.61
CA GLY A 123 -15.18 1.32 -3.45
C GLY A 123 -14.09 2.38 -3.45
N ILE A 124 -13.54 2.73 -2.29
CA ILE A 124 -12.42 3.68 -2.16
C ILE A 124 -11.14 3.12 -2.77
N GLY A 125 -10.90 1.81 -2.66
CA GLY A 125 -9.80 1.14 -3.35
C GLY A 125 -9.89 1.26 -4.87
N ILE A 126 -11.09 1.00 -5.44
CA ILE A 126 -11.36 1.14 -6.87
C ILE A 126 -11.19 2.59 -7.32
N LEU A 127 -11.80 3.54 -6.61
CA LEU A 127 -11.67 4.96 -6.92
C LEU A 127 -10.21 5.42 -6.85
N GLY A 128 -9.45 4.94 -5.85
CA GLY A 128 -8.02 5.21 -5.74
C GLY A 128 -7.23 4.70 -6.93
N THR A 129 -7.52 3.48 -7.40
CA THR A 129 -6.88 2.88 -8.59
C THR A 129 -7.20 3.69 -9.85
N ILE A 130 -8.46 4.06 -10.06
CA ILE A 130 -8.87 4.90 -11.21
C ILE A 130 -8.18 6.27 -11.14
N PHE A 131 -8.13 6.86 -9.96
CA PHE A 131 -7.53 8.17 -9.73
C PHE A 131 -6.01 8.16 -9.99
N VAL A 132 -5.30 7.13 -9.51
CA VAL A 132 -3.87 6.94 -9.80
C VAL A 132 -3.65 6.82 -11.30
N SER A 133 -4.42 5.98 -11.98
CA SER A 133 -4.30 5.77 -13.43
C SER A 133 -4.57 7.04 -14.22
N TYR A 134 -5.56 7.84 -13.79
CA TYR A 134 -5.89 9.12 -14.43
C TYR A 134 -4.77 10.14 -14.24
N ILE A 135 -4.30 10.35 -13.02
CA ILE A 135 -3.25 11.34 -12.74
C ILE A 135 -1.93 10.98 -13.43
N SER A 136 -1.56 9.69 -13.43
CA SER A 136 -0.34 9.22 -14.09
C SER A 136 -0.35 9.41 -15.61
N SER A 137 -1.53 9.62 -16.21
CA SER A 137 -1.65 10.00 -17.62
C SER A 137 -1.30 11.46 -17.89
N PHE A 138 -1.17 12.30 -16.84
CA PHE A 138 -0.84 13.72 -16.94
C PHE A 138 0.41 14.06 -16.12
N PRO A 139 1.62 14.00 -16.71
CA PRO A 139 2.88 14.15 -15.96
C PRO A 139 2.98 15.45 -15.13
N MET A 140 2.44 16.58 -15.64
CA MET A 140 2.43 17.84 -14.90
C MET A 140 1.59 17.79 -13.62
N LEU A 141 0.41 17.15 -13.67
CA LEU A 141 -0.47 16.98 -12.51
C LEU A 141 0.13 15.98 -11.52
N GLU A 142 0.68 14.89 -12.04
CA GLU A 142 1.35 13.90 -11.22
C GLU A 142 2.48 14.54 -10.41
N GLU A 143 3.35 15.34 -11.05
CA GLU A 143 4.50 15.94 -10.39
C GLU A 143 4.11 16.95 -9.29
N GLN A 144 2.98 17.64 -9.44
CA GLN A 144 2.49 18.57 -8.44
C GLN A 144 1.77 17.89 -7.27
N LEU A 145 1.02 16.81 -7.52
CA LEU A 145 0.07 16.24 -6.59
C LEU A 145 0.58 14.98 -5.86
N TRP A 146 1.58 14.27 -6.41
CA TRP A 146 1.97 12.96 -5.90
C TRP A 146 2.40 12.96 -4.42
N ARG A 147 3.03 14.04 -3.93
CA ARG A 147 3.46 14.14 -2.52
C ARG A 147 2.29 14.25 -1.55
N VAL A 148 1.16 14.79 -1.99
CA VAL A 148 -0.02 15.05 -1.16
C VAL A 148 -0.99 13.86 -1.18
N ILE A 149 -0.97 13.06 -2.25
CA ILE A 149 -1.97 12.02 -2.49
C ILE A 149 -1.39 10.63 -2.20
N PRO A 150 -1.78 9.98 -1.07
CA PRO A 150 -1.21 8.70 -0.65
C PRO A 150 -1.39 7.55 -1.65
N TRP A 151 -2.44 7.59 -2.46
CA TRP A 151 -2.68 6.55 -3.48
C TRP A 151 -1.59 6.50 -4.56
N ILE A 152 -0.94 7.64 -4.86
CA ILE A 152 0.10 7.76 -5.90
C ILE A 152 1.48 7.37 -5.35
N TRP A 153 1.68 7.37 -4.04
CA TRP A 153 3.01 7.17 -3.42
C TRP A 153 3.70 5.89 -3.88
N THR A 154 2.99 4.77 -3.83
CA THR A 154 3.56 3.48 -4.24
C THR A 154 4.04 3.51 -5.69
N LEU A 155 3.23 4.03 -6.60
CA LEU A 155 3.57 4.14 -8.01
C LEU A 155 4.77 5.07 -8.21
N LYS A 156 4.67 6.31 -7.72
CA LYS A 156 5.68 7.34 -8.01
C LYS A 156 7.04 7.01 -7.40
N THR A 157 7.11 6.58 -6.15
CA THR A 157 8.39 6.26 -5.51
C THR A 157 9.08 5.04 -6.13
N THR A 158 8.30 4.04 -6.56
CA THR A 158 8.88 2.88 -7.25
C THR A 158 9.36 3.21 -8.65
N THR A 159 8.61 3.99 -9.42
CA THR A 159 9.03 4.44 -10.77
C THR A 159 10.23 5.36 -10.71
N LEU A 160 10.25 6.35 -9.81
CA LEU A 160 11.41 7.24 -9.61
C LEU A 160 12.68 6.48 -9.22
N TYR A 161 12.55 5.44 -8.39
CA TYR A 161 13.70 4.60 -8.06
C TYR A 161 14.21 3.83 -9.28
N PHE A 162 13.31 3.30 -10.11
CA PHE A 162 13.67 2.60 -11.34
C PHE A 162 14.33 3.52 -12.36
N GLU A 163 13.82 4.72 -12.54
CA GLU A 163 14.38 5.74 -13.42
C GLU A 163 15.76 6.19 -12.95
N ASN A 164 15.94 6.35 -11.63
CA ASN A 164 17.25 6.72 -11.05
C ASN A 164 18.32 5.65 -11.32
N ILE A 165 17.98 4.36 -11.22
CA ILE A 165 18.91 3.27 -11.60
C ILE A 165 19.19 3.29 -13.09
N SER A 166 18.17 3.56 -13.92
CA SER A 166 18.26 3.42 -15.38
C SER A 166 18.91 4.62 -16.06
N LEU A 167 18.63 5.84 -15.57
CA LEU A 167 18.93 7.11 -16.26
C LEU A 167 19.86 8.03 -15.46
N SER A 168 20.27 7.65 -14.23
CA SER A 168 21.07 8.49 -13.32
C SER A 168 20.47 9.90 -13.15
N VAL A 169 19.14 9.98 -13.04
CA VAL A 169 18.42 11.26 -12.88
C VAL A 169 18.77 11.86 -11.52
N GLN A 170 19.53 12.96 -11.52
CA GLN A 170 19.85 13.72 -10.33
C GLN A 170 18.68 14.65 -9.95
N GLY A 171 18.32 14.70 -8.67
CA GLY A 171 17.38 15.69 -8.14
C GLY A 171 16.21 15.14 -7.33
N VAL A 172 16.06 13.81 -7.22
CA VAL A 172 15.02 13.20 -6.39
C VAL A 172 15.60 12.81 -5.04
N ASN A 173 15.11 13.44 -3.96
CA ASN A 173 15.45 13.07 -2.58
C ASN A 173 14.58 11.90 -2.12
N LEU A 174 14.73 10.74 -2.77
CA LEU A 174 13.97 9.53 -2.46
C LEU A 174 13.94 9.18 -0.96
N PRO A 175 15.06 9.31 -0.20
CA PRO A 175 15.04 9.06 1.24
C PRO A 175 14.11 10.00 2.01
N LEU A 176 14.02 11.27 1.60
CA LEU A 176 13.12 12.25 2.24
C LEU A 176 11.66 11.92 1.94
N ASP A 177 11.33 11.59 0.70
CA ASP A 177 9.97 11.24 0.30
C ASP A 177 9.49 9.96 1.01
N LEU A 178 10.34 8.95 1.12
CA LEU A 178 10.05 7.72 1.90
C LEU A 178 9.89 8.01 3.40
N ALA A 179 10.68 8.92 3.96
CA ALA A 179 10.56 9.34 5.35
C ALA A 179 9.21 10.05 5.60
N ILE A 180 8.77 10.93 4.70
CA ILE A 180 7.47 11.61 4.76
C ILE A 180 6.33 10.58 4.73
N GLN A 181 6.39 9.60 3.82
CA GLN A 181 5.39 8.54 3.72
C GLN A 181 5.32 7.70 4.99
N PHE A 182 6.47 7.31 5.54
CA PHE A 182 6.52 6.53 6.77
C PHE A 182 6.01 7.33 7.98
N VAL A 183 6.37 8.59 8.11
CA VAL A 183 5.86 9.48 9.18
C VAL A 183 4.35 9.64 9.06
N SER A 184 3.83 9.85 7.84
CA SER A 184 2.38 9.95 7.59
C SER A 184 1.64 8.67 7.96
N PHE A 185 2.22 7.51 7.66
CA PHE A 185 1.69 6.20 8.09
C PHE A 185 1.63 6.10 9.62
N VAL A 186 2.71 6.46 10.33
CA VAL A 186 2.77 6.40 11.80
C VAL A 186 1.75 7.35 12.42
N LEU A 187 1.63 8.58 11.91
CA LEU A 187 0.66 9.56 12.39
C LEU A 187 -0.78 9.06 12.19
N LEU A 188 -1.10 8.52 11.01
CA LEU A 188 -2.40 7.92 10.75
C LEU A 188 -2.68 6.76 11.70
N LEU A 189 -1.73 5.85 11.86
CA LEU A 189 -1.87 4.68 12.72
C LEU A 189 -2.15 5.09 14.17
N ILE A 190 -1.39 6.05 14.70
CA ILE A 190 -1.61 6.60 16.05
C ILE A 190 -3.00 7.25 16.14
N GLY A 191 -3.38 8.06 15.17
CA GLY A 191 -4.68 8.73 15.13
C GLY A 191 -5.83 7.74 15.16
N VAL A 192 -5.77 6.69 14.34
CA VAL A 192 -6.81 5.65 14.29
C VAL A 192 -6.83 4.81 15.57
N VAL A 193 -5.67 4.43 16.12
CA VAL A 193 -5.59 3.70 17.40
C VAL A 193 -6.19 4.52 18.55
N LEU A 194 -5.93 5.82 18.59
CA LEU A 194 -6.53 6.73 19.59
C LEU A 194 -8.03 6.86 19.39
N TRP A 195 -8.50 6.97 18.14
CA TRP A 195 -9.93 7.01 17.82
C TRP A 195 -10.64 5.72 18.29
N PHE A 196 -10.02 4.55 18.08
CA PHE A 196 -10.59 3.27 18.53
C PHE A 196 -10.70 3.14 20.06
N LYS A 197 -9.90 3.86 20.86
CA LYS A 197 -10.05 3.84 22.32
C LYS A 197 -11.45 4.27 22.76
N ASN A 198 -12.04 5.25 22.07
CA ASN A 198 -13.34 5.84 22.40
C ASN A 198 -14.49 5.29 21.52
N TRP A 199 -14.18 4.34 20.62
CA TRP A 199 -15.19 3.83 19.70
C TRP A 199 -16.13 2.82 20.38
N GLU A 200 -17.42 3.10 20.36
CA GLU A 200 -18.46 2.29 21.01
C GLU A 200 -19.17 1.30 20.06
N GLY A 201 -18.76 1.28 18.79
CA GLY A 201 -19.39 0.46 17.76
C GLY A 201 -20.43 1.21 16.94
N LYS A 202 -20.97 0.55 15.90
CA LYS A 202 -22.11 1.08 15.14
C LYS A 202 -23.36 0.99 16.03
N SER A 203 -24.10 2.11 16.22
CA SER A 203 -25.46 2.06 16.76
C SER A 203 -26.30 1.23 15.79
N LYS A 204 -27.12 0.33 16.31
CA LYS A 204 -28.15 -0.31 15.48
C LYS A 204 -29.21 0.77 15.23
N GLU A 205 -29.21 1.36 14.06
CA GLU A 205 -30.40 1.95 13.47
C GLU A 205 -31.21 0.84 12.80
#